data_ed1070793871ae79d03a64cc142191a3
#
_entry.id   ed1070793871ae79d03a64cc142191a3
#
_cell.length_a   1.000
_cell.length_b   1.000
_cell.length_c   1.000
_cell.angle_alpha   90.00
_cell.angle_beta   90.00
_cell.angle_gamma   90.00
#
_symmetry.space_group_name_H-M   'P 1'
#
loop_
_entity.id
_entity.type
_entity.pdbx_description
1 polymer ?
#
loop_
_entity_poly.entity_id
_entity_poly.type
_entity_poly.pdbx_seq_one_letter_code
_entity_poly.pdbx_strand_id
1 'polypeptide(L)'
;MLQSIQDYVRVAPDGHQLLLEPIKRRFPKDETWVTWDDARAYAYSSSLAEIVQEILQRHANGIHFREENAGPNLDMQMKNEGFNIDIHVDWETGLMFGGNQHNCGTWMDKMGESVKAGSKGIPGTPRDGAPIEMIGLLKSTLRWLSELSRKGNFPFRGVQAESRWLVSIEAYLASC
;
A
#
# COMPACT_ATOMS: atom_id res chain seq x y z
N MET A 1 8.63 -2.21 -2.28
CA MET A 1 9.21 -0.85 -2.15
C MET A 1 9.64 -0.56 -0.70
N LEU A 2 8.75 -0.49 0.30
CA LEU A 2 9.15 -0.13 1.68
C LEU A 2 10.24 -1.05 2.25
N GLN A 3 10.18 -2.36 2.00
CA GLN A 3 11.22 -3.29 2.44
C GLN A 3 12.59 -2.95 1.83
N SER A 4 12.64 -2.63 0.54
CA SER A 4 13.92 -2.28 -0.12
C SER A 4 14.52 -0.98 0.43
N ILE A 5 13.68 0.01 0.75
CA ILE A 5 14.11 1.24 1.43
C ILE A 5 14.67 0.92 2.82
N GLN A 6 13.96 0.10 3.59
CA GLN A 6 14.38 -0.34 4.91
C GLN A 6 15.75 -1.05 4.86
N ASP A 7 15.93 -1.96 3.91
CA ASP A 7 17.17 -2.71 3.76
C ASP A 7 18.34 -1.79 3.38
N TYR A 8 18.10 -0.85 2.45
CA TYR A 8 19.11 0.15 2.11
C TYR A 8 19.51 1.02 3.29
N VAL A 9 18.52 1.56 4.02
CA VAL A 9 18.77 2.40 5.21
C VAL A 9 19.56 1.67 6.29
N ARG A 10 19.41 0.36 6.40
CA ARG A 10 20.13 -0.47 7.38
C ARG A 10 21.58 -0.75 6.99
N VAL A 11 21.87 -0.93 5.70
CA VAL A 11 23.19 -1.40 5.24
C VAL A 11 24.09 -0.28 4.73
N ALA A 12 23.54 0.81 4.21
CA ALA A 12 24.32 1.90 3.68
C ALA A 12 24.86 2.80 4.82
N PRO A 13 26.11 3.26 4.71
CA PRO A 13 26.63 4.33 5.58
C PRO A 13 25.69 5.53 5.49
N ASP A 14 25.27 6.08 6.64
CA ASP A 14 24.29 7.19 6.70
C ASP A 14 23.01 6.97 5.90
N GLY A 15 22.61 5.71 5.72
CA GLY A 15 21.48 5.32 4.87
C GLY A 15 20.17 6.06 5.19
N HIS A 16 19.99 6.56 6.43
CA HIS A 16 18.83 7.36 6.82
C HIS A 16 18.71 8.68 6.03
N GLN A 17 19.82 9.21 5.46
CA GLN A 17 19.81 10.39 4.60
C GLN A 17 18.93 10.18 3.35
N LEU A 18 18.80 8.93 2.88
CA LEU A 18 17.89 8.60 1.79
C LEU A 18 16.45 9.09 2.04
N LEU A 19 16.01 9.11 3.29
CA LEU A 19 14.66 9.56 3.64
C LEU A 19 14.43 11.06 3.39
N LEU A 20 15.50 11.85 3.30
CA LEU A 20 15.47 13.28 3.03
C LEU A 20 15.51 13.58 1.53
N GLU A 21 15.84 12.61 0.68
CA GLU A 21 15.96 12.82 -0.75
C GLU A 21 14.65 13.29 -1.39
N PRO A 22 14.69 14.35 -2.21
CA PRO A 22 13.52 14.87 -2.89
C PRO A 22 13.15 13.99 -4.08
N ILE A 23 11.94 13.47 -4.06
CA ILE A 23 11.37 12.65 -5.14
C ILE A 23 10.34 13.48 -5.90
N LYS A 24 10.51 13.63 -7.21
CA LYS A 24 9.55 14.31 -8.07
C LYS A 24 8.23 13.54 -8.11
N ARG A 25 7.13 14.26 -7.87
CA ARG A 25 5.77 13.71 -7.88
C ARG A 25 5.19 13.77 -9.28
N ARG A 26 4.58 12.63 -9.70
CA ARG A 26 3.96 12.52 -11.02
C ARG A 26 2.78 13.49 -11.20
N PHE A 27 1.97 13.65 -10.16
CA PHE A 27 0.77 14.48 -10.18
C PHE A 27 0.95 15.75 -9.34
N PRO A 28 0.19 16.83 -9.62
CA PRO A 28 0.13 18.02 -8.80
C PRO A 28 -0.28 17.73 -7.34
N LYS A 29 -0.08 18.71 -6.45
CA LYS A 29 -0.44 18.56 -5.02
C LYS A 29 -1.92 18.34 -4.76
N ASP A 30 -2.77 18.84 -5.65
CA ASP A 30 -4.24 18.66 -5.62
C ASP A 30 -4.69 17.31 -6.20
N GLU A 31 -3.73 16.45 -6.56
CA GLU A 31 -3.95 15.12 -7.16
C GLU A 31 -4.71 15.14 -8.48
N THR A 32 -4.86 16.32 -9.13
CA THR A 32 -5.48 16.42 -10.46
C THR A 32 -4.72 15.52 -11.44
N TRP A 33 -5.47 14.68 -12.15
CA TRP A 33 -4.88 13.88 -13.21
C TRP A 33 -4.41 14.77 -14.36
N VAL A 34 -3.17 14.61 -14.76
CA VAL A 34 -2.55 15.35 -15.87
C VAL A 34 -1.77 14.39 -16.77
N THR A 35 -1.60 14.73 -18.03
CA THR A 35 -0.74 13.97 -18.94
C THR A 35 0.73 14.09 -18.53
N TRP A 36 1.57 13.20 -18.99
CA TRP A 36 2.99 13.16 -18.58
C TRP A 36 3.79 14.38 -19.09
N ASP A 37 3.32 15.04 -20.15
CA ASP A 37 3.88 16.23 -20.81
C ASP A 37 3.25 17.55 -20.33
N ASP A 38 2.27 17.50 -19.44
CA ASP A 38 1.69 18.68 -18.79
C ASP A 38 2.75 19.37 -17.92
N ALA A 39 2.84 20.70 -17.99
CA ALA A 39 3.81 21.48 -17.21
C ALA A 39 3.68 21.28 -15.67
N ARG A 40 2.52 20.85 -15.20
CA ARG A 40 2.27 20.53 -13.79
C ARG A 40 2.77 19.13 -13.39
N ALA A 41 3.00 18.24 -14.38
CA ALA A 41 3.59 16.95 -14.11
C ALA A 41 5.03 17.11 -13.61
N TYR A 42 5.35 16.40 -12.53
CA TYR A 42 6.67 16.48 -11.89
C TYR A 42 7.08 17.89 -11.42
N ALA A 43 6.13 18.82 -11.28
CA ALA A 43 6.41 20.21 -10.92
C ALA A 43 6.80 20.39 -9.44
N TYR A 44 6.48 19.44 -8.58
CA TYR A 44 6.90 19.48 -7.17
C TYR A 44 7.53 18.17 -6.71
N SER A 45 8.22 18.23 -5.59
CA SER A 45 8.87 17.08 -4.97
C SER A 45 8.39 16.91 -3.54
N SER A 46 8.40 15.67 -3.07
CA SER A 46 8.26 15.30 -1.67
C SER A 46 9.51 14.55 -1.23
N SER A 47 9.91 14.66 0.02
CA SER A 47 10.95 13.79 0.56
C SER A 47 10.48 12.33 0.55
N LEU A 48 11.42 11.39 0.53
CA LEU A 48 11.07 9.98 0.62
C LEU A 48 10.34 9.67 1.94
N ALA A 49 10.67 10.36 3.04
CA ALA A 49 9.95 10.22 4.31
C ALA A 49 8.47 10.63 4.18
N GLU A 50 8.17 11.72 3.47
CA GLU A 50 6.78 12.14 3.19
C GLU A 50 6.04 11.11 2.35
N ILE A 51 6.70 10.50 1.36
CA ILE A 51 6.11 9.43 0.54
C ILE A 51 5.81 8.19 1.39
N VAL A 52 6.73 7.80 2.26
CA VAL A 52 6.49 6.68 3.20
C VAL A 52 5.30 6.99 4.11
N GLN A 53 5.23 8.20 4.65
CA GLN A 53 4.10 8.63 5.47
C GLN A 53 2.78 8.63 4.69
N GLU A 54 2.78 9.10 3.45
CA GLU A 54 1.59 9.07 2.58
C GLU A 54 1.09 7.65 2.34
N ILE A 55 2.00 6.70 2.06
CA ILE A 55 1.64 5.29 1.89
C ILE A 55 0.93 4.76 3.14
N LEU A 56 1.49 4.98 4.32
CA LEU A 56 0.87 4.55 5.58
C LEU A 56 -0.49 5.21 5.80
N GLN A 57 -0.58 6.52 5.53
CA GLN A 57 -1.82 7.28 5.71
C GLN A 57 -2.92 6.82 4.76
N ARG A 58 -2.61 6.52 3.50
CA ARG A 58 -3.57 5.98 2.54
C ARG A 58 -4.11 4.61 2.96
N HIS A 59 -3.23 3.74 3.45
CA HIS A 59 -3.67 2.44 3.98
C HIS A 59 -4.51 2.58 5.25
N ALA A 60 -4.16 3.52 6.13
CA ALA A 60 -4.92 3.80 7.35
C ALA A 60 -6.33 4.33 7.08
N ASN A 61 -6.49 5.11 6.01
CA ASN A 61 -7.79 5.66 5.58
C ASN A 61 -8.63 4.65 4.78
N GLY A 62 -8.01 3.55 4.34
CA GLY A 62 -8.61 2.64 3.38
C GLY A 62 -8.35 3.05 1.93
N ILE A 63 -8.30 2.07 1.05
CA ILE A 63 -8.09 2.26 -0.40
C ILE A 63 -9.23 1.56 -1.11
N HIS A 64 -10.11 2.32 -1.75
CA HIS A 64 -11.30 1.84 -2.42
C HIS A 64 -11.37 2.43 -3.81
N PHE A 65 -11.26 1.59 -4.81
CA PHE A 65 -11.43 2.03 -6.21
C PHE A 65 -11.75 0.84 -7.11
N ARG A 66 -12.27 1.13 -8.29
CA ARG A 66 -12.34 0.15 -9.37
C ARG A 66 -11.16 0.37 -10.30
N GLU A 67 -10.50 -0.71 -10.70
CA GLU A 67 -9.38 -0.64 -11.64
C GLU A 67 -9.79 0.05 -12.94
N GLU A 68 -8.93 0.93 -13.41
CA GLU A 68 -9.13 1.61 -14.68
C GLU A 68 -9.09 0.60 -15.83
N ASN A 69 -9.97 0.79 -16.81
CA ASN A 69 -10.15 -0.13 -17.95
C ASN A 69 -10.55 -1.57 -17.54
N ALA A 70 -11.16 -1.73 -16.36
CA ALA A 70 -11.65 -3.00 -15.88
C ALA A 70 -12.49 -3.73 -16.92
N GLY A 71 -12.15 -5.01 -17.15
CA GLY A 71 -12.81 -5.85 -18.13
C GLY A 71 -11.87 -6.83 -18.83
N PRO A 72 -12.33 -7.53 -19.88
CA PRO A 72 -11.56 -8.59 -20.56
C PRO A 72 -10.22 -8.13 -21.16
N ASN A 73 -10.04 -6.83 -21.42
CA ASN A 73 -8.76 -6.30 -21.92
C ASN A 73 -7.69 -6.25 -20.81
N LEU A 74 -8.09 -6.12 -19.55
CA LEU A 74 -7.18 -6.14 -18.41
C LEU A 74 -6.90 -7.57 -17.97
N ASP A 75 -7.97 -8.36 -17.76
CA ASP A 75 -7.88 -9.80 -17.47
C ASP A 75 -9.12 -10.51 -18.01
N MET A 76 -8.91 -11.37 -19.03
CA MET A 76 -9.98 -12.14 -19.67
C MET A 76 -10.62 -13.19 -18.75
N GLN A 77 -9.95 -13.58 -17.70
CA GLN A 77 -10.40 -14.66 -16.82
C GLN A 77 -11.15 -14.09 -15.60
N MET A 78 -10.81 -12.87 -15.17
CA MET A 78 -11.38 -12.27 -13.97
C MET A 78 -12.87 -11.95 -14.13
N LYS A 79 -13.64 -12.21 -13.08
CA LYS A 79 -15.01 -11.75 -12.97
C LYS A 79 -15.07 -10.25 -12.70
N ASN A 80 -16.18 -9.63 -13.06
CA ASN A 80 -16.36 -8.18 -12.95
C ASN A 80 -16.10 -7.64 -11.55
N GLU A 81 -16.46 -8.37 -10.51
CA GLU A 81 -16.25 -8.02 -9.10
C GLU A 81 -14.78 -8.05 -8.69
N GLY A 82 -13.97 -8.85 -9.39
CA GLY A 82 -12.54 -8.96 -9.14
C GLY A 82 -11.75 -7.68 -9.41
N PHE A 83 -12.31 -6.78 -10.22
CA PHE A 83 -11.69 -5.48 -10.51
C PHE A 83 -11.95 -4.40 -9.45
N ASN A 84 -12.73 -4.71 -8.42
CA ASN A 84 -12.94 -3.80 -7.31
C ASN A 84 -11.85 -4.02 -6.26
N ILE A 85 -11.12 -2.97 -5.98
CA ILE A 85 -10.06 -2.97 -4.96
C ILE A 85 -10.61 -2.35 -3.68
N ASP A 86 -10.48 -3.10 -2.60
CA ASP A 86 -10.88 -2.70 -1.25
C ASP A 86 -9.80 -3.12 -0.28
N ILE A 87 -9.11 -2.16 0.33
CA ILE A 87 -8.09 -2.38 1.35
C ILE A 87 -8.44 -1.52 2.55
N HIS A 88 -8.48 -2.09 3.73
CA HIS A 88 -8.75 -1.37 4.96
C HIS A 88 -8.01 -1.97 6.15
N VAL A 89 -7.91 -1.19 7.21
CA VAL A 89 -7.37 -1.64 8.49
C VAL A 89 -8.54 -1.84 9.47
N ASP A 90 -8.62 -3.03 10.02
CA ASP A 90 -9.45 -3.26 11.20
C ASP A 90 -8.71 -2.70 12.42
N TRP A 91 -9.19 -1.59 12.95
CA TRP A 91 -8.54 -0.90 14.06
C TRP A 91 -8.75 -1.56 15.43
N GLU A 92 -9.57 -2.60 15.52
CA GLU A 92 -9.67 -3.42 16.74
C GLU A 92 -8.50 -4.41 16.83
N THR A 93 -8.13 -5.00 15.70
CA THR A 93 -7.05 -6.00 15.60
C THR A 93 -5.73 -5.45 15.06
N GLY A 94 -5.76 -4.28 14.38
CA GLY A 94 -4.62 -3.70 13.66
C GLY A 94 -4.28 -4.43 12.36
N LEU A 95 -5.06 -5.42 11.96
CA LEU A 95 -4.81 -6.20 10.76
C LEU A 95 -5.29 -5.45 9.51
N MET A 96 -4.50 -5.54 8.45
CA MET A 96 -4.87 -5.00 7.15
C MET A 96 -5.56 -6.08 6.32
N PHE A 97 -6.77 -5.77 5.88
CA PHE A 97 -7.60 -6.62 5.03
C PHE A 97 -7.52 -6.14 3.59
N GLY A 98 -7.63 -7.07 2.65
CA GLY A 98 -7.67 -6.74 1.23
C GLY A 98 -8.09 -7.91 0.38
N GLY A 99 -8.28 -7.63 -0.91
CA GLY A 99 -8.81 -8.61 -1.85
C GLY A 99 -10.30 -8.90 -1.68
N ASN A 100 -10.80 -9.76 -2.53
CA ASN A 100 -12.15 -10.33 -2.43
C ASN A 100 -12.16 -11.77 -2.99
N GLN A 101 -13.27 -12.47 -2.86
CA GLN A 101 -13.39 -13.86 -3.34
C GLN A 101 -13.25 -14.04 -4.86
N HIS A 102 -13.20 -12.95 -5.63
CA HIS A 102 -13.08 -12.96 -7.09
C HIS A 102 -11.71 -12.51 -7.58
N ASN A 103 -10.81 -12.09 -6.68
CA ASN A 103 -9.42 -11.76 -7.00
C ASN A 103 -8.46 -12.33 -5.96
N CYS A 104 -7.18 -12.20 -6.21
CA CYS A 104 -6.16 -12.73 -5.32
C CYS A 104 -5.62 -11.69 -4.32
N GLY A 105 -5.87 -10.41 -4.52
CA GLY A 105 -5.46 -9.31 -3.63
C GLY A 105 -3.95 -9.16 -3.39
N THR A 106 -3.12 -10.09 -3.87
CA THR A 106 -1.66 -10.09 -3.70
C THR A 106 -0.96 -10.56 -4.97
N TRP A 107 0.37 -10.50 -5.01
CA TRP A 107 1.18 -10.86 -6.18
C TRP A 107 1.06 -12.32 -6.65
N MET A 108 0.60 -13.22 -5.79
CA MET A 108 0.39 -14.64 -6.13
C MET A 108 -1.01 -14.86 -6.72
N ASP A 109 -1.34 -14.13 -7.76
CA ASP A 109 -2.63 -14.26 -8.42
C ASP A 109 -2.58 -15.23 -9.59
N LYS A 110 -3.38 -16.26 -9.50
CA LYS A 110 -3.67 -17.18 -10.60
C LYS A 110 -5.17 -17.36 -10.71
N MET A 111 -5.72 -16.87 -11.82
CA MET A 111 -7.12 -17.09 -12.15
C MET A 111 -7.29 -18.39 -12.89
N GLY A 112 -8.32 -19.13 -12.52
CA GLY A 112 -8.69 -20.34 -13.26
C GLY A 112 -9.16 -20.00 -14.67
N GLU A 113 -8.75 -20.80 -15.65
CA GLU A 113 -8.99 -20.55 -17.08
C GLU A 113 -9.94 -21.57 -17.71
N SER A 114 -10.17 -22.70 -17.07
CA SER A 114 -10.91 -23.81 -17.66
C SER A 114 -12.41 -23.67 -17.49
N VAL A 115 -13.10 -23.46 -18.61
CA VAL A 115 -14.58 -23.52 -18.67
C VAL A 115 -15.06 -24.95 -18.39
N LYS A 116 -14.38 -25.98 -18.97
CA LYS A 116 -14.75 -27.39 -18.80
C LYS A 116 -14.64 -27.86 -17.35
N ALA A 117 -13.63 -27.40 -16.62
CA ALA A 117 -13.47 -27.73 -15.21
C ALA A 117 -14.26 -26.78 -14.26
N GLY A 118 -15.00 -25.81 -14.81
CA GLY A 118 -15.75 -24.85 -14.03
C GLY A 118 -14.89 -23.88 -13.22
N SER A 119 -13.59 -23.78 -13.56
CA SER A 119 -12.65 -22.94 -12.79
C SER A 119 -12.47 -21.54 -13.37
N LYS A 120 -13.02 -21.23 -14.55
CA LYS A 120 -12.85 -19.93 -15.19
C LYS A 120 -13.32 -18.79 -14.28
N GLY A 121 -12.42 -17.84 -13.99
CA GLY A 121 -12.67 -16.68 -13.14
C GLY A 121 -12.79 -17.02 -11.66
N ILE A 122 -12.32 -18.18 -11.23
CA ILE A 122 -12.19 -18.55 -9.82
C ILE A 122 -10.70 -18.43 -9.45
N PRO A 123 -10.34 -17.59 -8.47
CA PRO A 123 -8.96 -17.54 -8.01
C PRO A 123 -8.46 -18.89 -7.50
N GLY A 124 -7.28 -19.32 -7.93
CA GLY A 124 -6.65 -20.54 -7.44
C GLY A 124 -6.31 -20.49 -5.96
N THR A 125 -6.00 -19.28 -5.48
CA THR A 125 -5.74 -19.00 -4.08
C THR A 125 -6.34 -17.63 -3.75
N PRO A 126 -7.64 -17.53 -3.43
CA PRO A 126 -8.24 -16.28 -2.97
C PRO A 126 -7.46 -15.75 -1.76
N ARG A 127 -7.13 -14.47 -1.81
CA ARG A 127 -6.40 -13.77 -0.75
C ARG A 127 -7.26 -12.70 -0.12
N ASP A 128 -8.55 -12.98 -0.04
CA ASP A 128 -9.48 -12.18 0.75
C ASP A 128 -9.19 -12.33 2.24
N GLY A 129 -9.49 -11.30 3.01
CA GLY A 129 -9.18 -11.24 4.43
C GLY A 129 -7.83 -10.57 4.71
N ALA A 130 -7.12 -11.03 5.73
CA ALA A 130 -5.85 -10.46 6.19
C ALA A 130 -4.66 -11.37 5.83
N PRO A 131 -4.08 -11.21 4.62
CA PRO A 131 -3.00 -12.07 4.14
C PRO A 131 -1.74 -11.92 4.99
N ILE A 132 -1.21 -13.03 5.48
CA ILE A 132 -0.09 -13.03 6.44
C ILE A 132 1.17 -12.35 5.90
N GLU A 133 1.45 -12.47 4.60
CA GLU A 133 2.59 -11.81 3.97
C GLU A 133 2.46 -10.29 4.01
N MET A 134 1.26 -9.74 3.82
CA MET A 134 1.02 -8.31 3.89
C MET A 134 1.14 -7.81 5.33
N ILE A 135 0.60 -8.55 6.29
CA ILE A 135 0.70 -8.23 7.71
C ILE A 135 2.16 -8.28 8.16
N GLY A 136 2.92 -9.30 7.74
CA GLY A 136 4.35 -9.41 8.04
C GLY A 136 5.17 -8.22 7.52
N LEU A 137 4.90 -7.78 6.27
CA LEU A 137 5.55 -6.61 5.67
C LEU A 137 5.15 -5.32 6.39
N LEU A 138 3.88 -5.14 6.72
CA LEU A 138 3.39 -3.98 7.47
C LEU A 138 4.06 -3.92 8.85
N LYS A 139 4.05 -5.01 9.59
CA LYS A 139 4.67 -5.09 10.93
C LYS A 139 6.17 -4.82 10.88
N SER A 140 6.88 -5.35 9.89
CA SER A 140 8.30 -5.05 9.66
C SER A 140 8.53 -3.55 9.43
N THR A 141 7.71 -2.94 8.59
CA THR A 141 7.78 -1.50 8.28
C THR A 141 7.51 -0.65 9.53
N LEU A 142 6.45 -0.92 10.26
CA LEU A 142 6.08 -0.17 11.47
C LEU A 142 7.16 -0.26 12.55
N ARG A 143 7.75 -1.44 12.74
CA ARG A 143 8.88 -1.63 13.68
C ARG A 143 10.08 -0.78 13.29
N TRP A 144 10.46 -0.81 12.01
CA TRP A 144 11.55 0.00 11.50
C TRP A 144 11.29 1.50 11.66
N LEU A 145 10.08 1.98 11.31
CA LEU A 145 9.72 3.41 11.45
C LEU A 145 9.66 3.85 12.91
N SER A 146 9.20 2.98 13.82
CA SER A 146 9.25 3.24 15.27
C SER A 146 10.70 3.44 15.75
N GLU A 147 11.63 2.62 15.29
CA GLU A 147 13.05 2.76 15.60
C GLU A 147 13.62 4.07 15.05
N LEU A 148 13.31 4.44 13.80
CA LEU A 148 13.75 5.68 13.19
C LEU A 148 13.16 6.91 13.88
N SER A 149 11.88 6.89 14.24
CA SER A 149 11.21 7.97 14.96
C SER A 149 11.83 8.21 16.33
N ARG A 150 12.13 7.14 17.07
CA ARG A 150 12.83 7.23 18.38
C ARG A 150 14.25 7.81 18.26
N LYS A 151 14.91 7.59 17.14
CA LYS A 151 16.25 8.17 16.84
C LYS A 151 16.19 9.58 16.25
N GLY A 152 14.99 10.14 16.01
CA GLY A 152 14.80 11.44 15.38
C GLY A 152 15.02 11.47 13.86
N ASN A 153 15.13 10.31 13.22
CA ASN A 153 15.40 10.15 11.78
C ASN A 153 14.12 9.97 10.93
N PHE A 154 12.94 9.99 11.55
CA PHE A 154 11.65 9.99 10.87
C PHE A 154 10.72 11.00 11.54
N PRO A 155 10.26 12.05 10.82
CA PRO A 155 9.60 13.20 11.44
C PRO A 155 8.16 12.96 11.85
N PHE A 156 7.54 11.87 11.37
CA PHE A 156 6.14 11.59 11.62
C PHE A 156 5.97 10.63 12.80
N ARG A 157 4.90 10.85 13.57
CA ARG A 157 4.63 10.08 14.81
C ARG A 157 3.54 9.01 14.66
N GLY A 158 2.77 9.06 13.58
CA GLY A 158 1.66 8.14 13.38
C GLY A 158 0.82 8.47 12.16
N VAL A 159 -0.33 7.84 12.08
CA VAL A 159 -1.34 8.02 11.03
C VAL A 159 -2.64 8.50 11.63
N GLN A 160 -3.41 9.23 10.85
CA GLN A 160 -4.74 9.68 11.22
C GLN A 160 -5.74 8.65 10.71
N ALA A 161 -6.59 8.11 11.59
CA ALA A 161 -7.65 7.19 11.24
C ALA A 161 -9.02 7.87 11.43
N GLU A 162 -10.02 7.51 10.64
CA GLU A 162 -11.35 8.13 10.65
C GLU A 162 -12.00 8.18 12.04
N SER A 163 -11.82 7.13 12.85
CA SER A 163 -12.36 7.02 14.21
C SER A 163 -11.41 7.50 15.30
N ARG A 164 -10.17 7.85 14.97
CA ARG A 164 -9.10 8.22 15.91
C ARG A 164 -8.31 9.38 15.35
N TRP A 165 -8.07 10.41 16.16
CA TRP A 165 -7.34 11.60 15.74
C TRP A 165 -5.89 11.30 15.33
N LEU A 166 -5.23 10.41 16.06
CA LEU A 166 -3.86 9.98 15.74
C LEU A 166 -3.61 8.59 16.34
N VAL A 167 -3.25 7.65 15.49
CA VAL A 167 -2.71 6.36 15.91
C VAL A 167 -1.18 6.44 15.80
N SER A 168 -0.47 6.39 16.91
CA SER A 168 0.99 6.41 16.88
C SER A 168 1.54 5.17 16.18
N ILE A 169 2.76 5.27 15.63
CA ILE A 169 3.42 4.12 15.00
C ILE A 169 3.57 2.96 16.00
N GLU A 170 3.89 3.27 17.27
CA GLU A 170 3.98 2.26 18.32
C GLU A 170 2.63 1.62 18.64
N ALA A 171 1.55 2.41 18.69
CA ALA A 171 0.21 1.86 18.94
C ALA A 171 -0.25 1.00 17.76
N TYR A 172 0.02 1.41 16.52
CA TYR A 172 -0.29 0.61 15.34
C TYR A 172 0.54 -0.69 15.31
N LEU A 173 1.83 -0.60 15.64
CA LEU A 173 2.70 -1.78 15.75
C LEU A 173 2.20 -2.76 16.83
N ALA A 174 1.69 -2.26 17.95
CA ALA A 174 1.22 -3.10 19.05
C ALA A 174 -0.11 -3.80 18.72
N SER A 175 -0.93 -3.25 17.82
CA SER A 175 -2.20 -3.86 17.40
C SER A 175 -2.04 -4.90 16.27
N CYS A 176 -0.95 -4.88 15.51
CA CYS A 176 -0.63 -5.92 14.53
C CYS A 176 -0.05 -7.18 15.25
#